data_cd6b33a8e45224eab993628609a5939e
#
_entry.id   cd6b33a8e45224eab993628609a5939e
#
_cell.length_a   1.000
_cell.length_b   1.000
_cell.length_c   1.000
_cell.angle_alpha   90.00
_cell.angle_beta   90.00
_cell.angle_gamma   90.00
#
_symmetry.space_group_name_H-M   'P 1'
#
loop_
_entity.id
_entity.type
_entity.pdbx_description
1 polymer ?
#
loop_
_entity_poly.entity_id
_entity_poly.type
_entity_poly.pdbx_seq_one_letter_code
_entity_poly.pdbx_strand_id
1 'polypeptide(L)'
;DGAFVTSNTSSIPISLLCEGRSDSFKSLFWGTHFFNPPRYLRLFEVIPQTKTDPKLVSFLMEFGDVILGKQTVLCKDTPGFIGNRIGVMCGIKSSQLTEKYNFKIEEVDLMTGSVIGLPNSGTFRLQDLVGLDTSDNVTNFLVNNVNDDTFYIKLKDQPENKSFKFLIENKFFGNKSGKGYYEKTKEKDENGRSVIKALDLETNEYRESIK
;
A
#
# COMPACT_ATOMS: atom_id res chain seq x y z
N ASP A 1 20.41 -13.19 25.46
CA ASP A 1 20.30 -14.58 24.99
C ASP A 1 20.69 -14.76 23.51
N GLY A 2 21.12 -13.71 22.78
CA GLY A 2 21.59 -13.80 21.40
C GLY A 2 20.50 -13.94 20.33
N ALA A 3 19.23 -13.95 20.69
CA ALA A 3 18.14 -13.94 19.74
C ALA A 3 17.95 -12.54 19.16
N PHE A 4 17.69 -12.48 17.85
CA PHE A 4 17.28 -11.23 17.20
C PHE A 4 15.76 -11.16 17.04
N VAL A 5 15.22 -9.97 16.97
CA VAL A 5 13.80 -9.71 16.84
C VAL A 5 13.56 -8.73 15.71
N THR A 6 12.54 -8.98 14.92
CA THR A 6 12.14 -8.09 13.83
C THR A 6 10.70 -7.61 13.98
N SER A 7 10.41 -6.43 13.46
CA SER A 7 9.05 -5.90 13.35
C SER A 7 8.61 -5.89 11.90
N ASN A 8 7.37 -6.31 11.63
CA ASN A 8 6.71 -6.17 10.31
C ASN A 8 5.89 -4.88 10.22
N THR A 9 6.32 -3.81 10.90
CA THR A 9 5.67 -2.50 10.76
C THR A 9 5.72 -2.04 9.30
N SER A 10 4.66 -1.40 8.83
CA SER A 10 4.54 -1.00 7.43
C SER A 10 4.94 0.46 7.16
N SER A 11 5.03 1.29 8.19
CA SER A 11 5.22 2.73 7.99
C SER A 11 6.06 3.40 9.07
N ILE A 12 6.00 2.87 10.31
CA ILE A 12 6.67 3.47 11.47
C ILE A 12 8.17 3.15 11.39
N PRO A 13 9.06 4.16 11.46
CA PRO A 13 10.49 3.94 11.53
C PRO A 13 10.89 3.02 12.68
N ILE A 14 11.82 2.12 12.42
CA ILE A 14 12.30 1.13 13.41
C ILE A 14 12.97 1.81 14.60
N SER A 15 13.68 2.91 14.35
CA SER A 15 14.30 3.73 15.39
C SER A 15 13.31 4.22 16.44
N LEU A 16 12.10 4.61 16.04
CA LEU A 16 11.03 5.01 16.97
C LEU A 16 10.55 3.84 17.84
N LEU A 17 10.47 2.62 17.29
CA LEU A 17 10.08 1.42 18.04
C LEU A 17 11.15 1.00 19.05
N CYS A 18 12.39 1.44 18.84
CA CYS A 18 13.54 1.19 19.72
C CYS A 18 13.81 2.29 20.72
N GLU A 19 13.02 3.36 20.71
CA GLU A 19 13.24 4.50 21.59
C GLU A 19 13.20 4.07 23.07
N GLY A 20 14.16 4.56 23.87
CA GLY A 20 14.30 4.18 25.28
C GLY A 20 14.82 2.77 25.54
N ARG A 21 15.11 1.95 24.53
CA ARG A 21 15.70 0.61 24.69
C ARG A 21 17.21 0.64 24.76
N SER A 22 17.83 -0.39 25.35
CA SER A 22 19.29 -0.54 25.48
C SER A 22 19.96 -0.67 24.10
N ASP A 23 21.25 -0.36 24.02
CA ASP A 23 22.03 -0.54 22.79
C ASP A 23 22.14 -2.01 22.39
N SER A 24 22.20 -2.92 23.37
CA SER A 24 22.16 -4.37 23.10
C SER A 24 20.85 -4.82 22.48
N PHE A 25 19.71 -4.25 22.89
CA PHE A 25 18.43 -4.51 22.21
C PHE A 25 18.45 -3.94 20.79
N LYS A 26 18.89 -2.69 20.62
CA LYS A 26 18.91 -2.01 19.33
C LYS A 26 19.79 -2.72 18.30
N SER A 27 20.92 -3.33 18.73
CA SER A 27 21.79 -4.06 17.80
C SER A 27 21.15 -5.34 17.24
N LEU A 28 20.15 -5.90 17.93
CA LEU A 28 19.45 -7.14 17.59
C LEU A 28 17.98 -6.90 17.14
N PHE A 29 17.59 -5.66 16.89
CA PHE A 29 16.23 -5.30 16.47
C PHE A 29 16.24 -4.47 15.20
N TRP A 30 15.42 -4.87 14.20
CA TRP A 30 15.23 -4.18 12.92
C TRP A 30 13.88 -4.47 12.29
N GLY A 31 13.63 -3.90 11.09
CA GLY A 31 12.42 -4.14 10.32
C GLY A 31 12.60 -5.25 9.28
N THR A 32 11.55 -6.08 9.15
CA THR A 32 11.39 -7.02 8.04
C THR A 32 9.97 -6.87 7.52
N HIS A 33 9.81 -6.13 6.43
CA HIS A 33 8.49 -5.78 5.94
C HIS A 33 8.11 -6.64 4.73
N PHE A 34 7.05 -7.42 4.90
CA PHE A 34 6.41 -8.21 3.86
C PHE A 34 5.21 -7.47 3.29
N PHE A 35 4.88 -7.74 2.04
CA PHE A 35 3.68 -7.22 1.40
C PHE A 35 2.60 -8.29 1.34
N ASN A 36 1.37 -7.91 1.59
CA ASN A 36 0.22 -8.82 1.65
C ASN A 36 -0.34 -9.10 0.24
N PRO A 37 -0.57 -10.36 -0.16
CA PRO A 37 -0.34 -11.58 0.63
C PRO A 37 1.12 -12.06 0.56
N PRO A 38 1.77 -12.27 1.71
CA PRO A 38 3.23 -12.50 1.78
C PRO A 38 3.69 -13.78 1.07
N ARG A 39 2.80 -14.75 0.88
CA ARG A 39 3.10 -15.96 0.14
C ARG A 39 3.40 -15.69 -1.34
N TYR A 40 2.73 -14.72 -1.93
CA TYR A 40 2.76 -14.47 -3.38
C TYR A 40 3.61 -13.26 -3.76
N LEU A 41 3.57 -12.20 -2.96
CA LEU A 41 4.37 -11.01 -3.24
C LEU A 41 5.84 -11.25 -2.90
N ARG A 42 6.71 -10.99 -3.87
CA ARG A 42 8.14 -11.28 -3.77
C ARG A 42 8.91 -10.22 -3.02
N LEU A 43 8.45 -8.97 -3.00
CA LEU A 43 9.14 -7.87 -2.32
C LEU A 43 9.25 -8.14 -0.83
N PHE A 44 10.46 -8.02 -0.31
CA PHE A 44 10.80 -8.15 1.10
C PHE A 44 11.77 -7.03 1.47
N GLU A 45 11.33 -6.11 2.29
CA GLU A 45 12.13 -4.98 2.73
C GLU A 45 12.84 -5.33 4.04
N VAL A 46 14.16 -5.10 4.08
CA VAL A 46 14.99 -5.21 5.28
C VAL A 46 15.39 -3.80 5.70
N ILE A 47 15.00 -3.41 6.89
CA ILE A 47 15.14 -2.05 7.40
C ILE A 47 16.02 -2.08 8.66
N PRO A 48 17.36 -1.98 8.53
CA PRO A 48 18.24 -1.82 9.66
C PRO A 48 18.12 -0.40 10.24
N GLN A 49 18.30 -0.29 11.52
CA GLN A 49 18.52 1.00 12.19
C GLN A 49 20.02 1.21 12.48
N THR A 50 20.41 2.39 12.94
CA THR A 50 21.81 2.82 13.06
C THR A 50 22.71 1.89 13.90
N LYS A 51 22.11 1.15 14.85
CA LYS A 51 22.83 0.25 15.78
C LYS A 51 22.76 -1.22 15.34
N THR A 52 22.06 -1.55 14.26
CA THR A 52 21.93 -2.94 13.78
C THR A 52 23.30 -3.49 13.36
N ASP A 53 23.62 -4.71 13.79
CA ASP A 53 24.85 -5.39 13.39
C ASP A 53 24.86 -5.66 11.88
N PRO A 54 25.87 -5.18 11.12
CA PRO A 54 25.97 -5.40 9.68
C PRO A 54 25.97 -6.88 9.25
N LYS A 55 26.47 -7.78 10.10
CA LYS A 55 26.47 -9.23 9.82
C LYS A 55 25.05 -9.78 9.78
N LEU A 56 24.17 -9.28 10.64
CA LEU A 56 22.77 -9.69 10.67
C LEU A 56 22.01 -9.16 9.45
N VAL A 57 22.37 -7.96 8.97
CA VAL A 57 21.80 -7.42 7.72
C VAL A 57 22.15 -8.34 6.55
N SER A 58 23.43 -8.71 6.39
CA SER A 58 23.85 -9.63 5.33
C SER A 58 23.17 -10.99 5.42
N PHE A 59 23.04 -11.54 6.63
CA PHE A 59 22.32 -12.79 6.87
C PHE A 59 20.85 -12.70 6.42
N LEU A 60 20.14 -11.61 6.77
CA LEU A 60 18.74 -11.46 6.41
C LEU A 60 18.50 -11.25 4.92
N MET A 61 19.41 -10.52 4.26
CA MET A 61 19.36 -10.37 2.81
C MET A 61 19.45 -11.72 2.11
N GLU A 62 20.45 -12.53 2.51
CA GLU A 62 20.62 -13.88 1.97
C GLU A 62 19.46 -14.81 2.34
N PHE A 63 19.01 -14.78 3.59
CA PHE A 63 17.85 -15.57 4.05
C PHE A 63 16.59 -15.23 3.27
N GLY A 64 16.32 -13.95 3.02
CA GLY A 64 15.19 -13.50 2.23
C GLY A 64 15.24 -14.01 0.78
N ASP A 65 16.39 -13.87 0.14
CA ASP A 65 16.55 -14.26 -1.26
C ASP A 65 16.59 -15.80 -1.44
N VAL A 66 17.40 -16.49 -0.64
CA VAL A 66 17.70 -17.92 -0.84
C VAL A 66 16.67 -18.81 -0.17
N ILE A 67 16.33 -18.53 1.09
CA ILE A 67 15.45 -19.42 1.87
C ILE A 67 13.99 -19.09 1.67
N LEU A 68 13.63 -17.78 1.69
CA LEU A 68 12.24 -17.38 1.50
C LEU A 68 11.84 -17.21 0.03
N GLY A 69 12.78 -17.22 -0.90
CA GLY A 69 12.53 -17.02 -2.33
C GLY A 69 11.96 -15.62 -2.65
N LYS A 70 12.33 -14.64 -1.84
CA LYS A 70 11.91 -13.24 -2.00
C LYS A 70 12.86 -12.47 -2.94
N GLN A 71 12.51 -11.25 -3.20
CA GLN A 71 13.41 -10.21 -3.74
C GLN A 71 13.65 -9.21 -2.61
N THR A 72 14.80 -9.37 -1.96
CA THR A 72 15.13 -8.62 -0.76
C THR A 72 15.71 -7.26 -1.12
N VAL A 73 15.21 -6.23 -0.47
CA VAL A 73 15.66 -4.85 -0.70
C VAL A 73 16.07 -4.24 0.63
N LEU A 74 17.28 -3.69 0.67
CA LEU A 74 17.77 -2.94 1.82
C LEU A 74 17.18 -1.53 1.81
N CYS A 75 16.45 -1.18 2.85
CA CYS A 75 15.78 0.10 2.97
C CYS A 75 16.41 0.99 4.04
N LYS A 76 16.29 2.29 3.86
CA LYS A 76 16.54 3.25 4.94
C LYS A 76 15.41 3.19 5.95
N ASP A 77 15.72 3.47 7.20
CA ASP A 77 14.75 3.60 8.30
C ASP A 77 14.04 4.96 8.24
N THR A 78 13.17 5.09 7.25
CA THR A 78 12.38 6.30 6.97
C THR A 78 10.89 5.95 6.90
N PRO A 79 9.96 6.89 7.14
CA PRO A 79 8.53 6.64 7.11
C PRO A 79 8.09 5.98 5.80
N GLY A 80 7.41 4.82 5.90
CA GLY A 80 6.89 4.07 4.75
C GLY A 80 7.92 3.37 3.88
N PHE A 81 9.18 3.38 4.26
CA PHE A 81 10.32 2.74 3.60
C PHE A 81 10.38 3.03 2.10
N ILE A 82 10.39 2.03 1.22
CA ILE A 82 10.38 2.20 -0.24
C ILE A 82 9.01 1.89 -0.83
N GLY A 83 8.49 0.69 -0.56
CA GLY A 83 7.31 0.17 -1.24
C GLY A 83 6.05 0.98 -0.97
N ASN A 84 5.77 1.33 0.29
CA ASN A 84 4.61 2.15 0.63
C ASN A 84 4.74 3.59 0.11
N ARG A 85 5.95 4.19 0.16
CA ARG A 85 6.15 5.55 -0.41
C ARG A 85 5.82 5.57 -1.90
N ILE A 86 6.35 4.62 -2.67
CA ILE A 86 6.09 4.53 -4.11
C ILE A 86 4.63 4.17 -4.37
N GLY A 87 4.09 3.18 -3.67
CA GLY A 87 2.72 2.69 -3.86
C GLY A 87 1.67 3.77 -3.61
N VAL A 88 1.79 4.52 -2.52
CA VAL A 88 0.88 5.65 -2.21
C VAL A 88 1.01 6.75 -3.25
N MET A 89 2.24 7.13 -3.63
CA MET A 89 2.45 8.13 -4.67
C MET A 89 1.80 7.70 -6.00
N CYS A 90 2.01 6.47 -6.44
CA CYS A 90 1.42 5.94 -7.67
C CYS A 90 -0.11 5.92 -7.59
N GLY A 91 -0.69 5.45 -6.48
CA GLY A 91 -2.13 5.42 -6.28
C GLY A 91 -2.77 6.81 -6.35
N ILE A 92 -2.20 7.78 -5.64
CA ILE A 92 -2.69 9.19 -5.66
C ILE A 92 -2.56 9.80 -7.05
N LYS A 93 -1.41 9.62 -7.72
CA LYS A 93 -1.21 10.14 -9.07
C LYS A 93 -2.16 9.53 -10.08
N SER A 94 -2.37 8.22 -10.02
CA SER A 94 -3.35 7.54 -10.88
C SER A 94 -4.75 8.11 -10.66
N SER A 95 -5.18 8.29 -9.42
CA SER A 95 -6.47 8.86 -9.08
C SER A 95 -6.62 10.30 -9.61
N GLN A 96 -5.62 11.15 -9.40
CA GLN A 96 -5.61 12.54 -9.91
C GLN A 96 -5.70 12.60 -11.44
N LEU A 97 -4.99 11.72 -12.14
CA LEU A 97 -5.02 11.65 -13.60
C LEU A 97 -6.36 11.10 -14.12
N THR A 98 -6.95 10.13 -13.40
CA THR A 98 -8.28 9.60 -13.71
C THR A 98 -9.32 10.70 -13.71
N GLU A 99 -9.38 11.51 -12.65
CA GLU A 99 -10.29 12.63 -12.56
C GLU A 99 -9.99 13.71 -13.63
N LYS A 100 -8.72 14.09 -13.77
CA LYS A 100 -8.29 15.13 -14.71
C LYS A 100 -8.70 14.83 -16.16
N TYR A 101 -8.62 13.56 -16.57
CA TYR A 101 -8.89 13.14 -17.95
C TYR A 101 -10.25 12.45 -18.09
N ASN A 102 -11.03 12.42 -17.04
CA ASN A 102 -12.37 11.80 -16.98
C ASN A 102 -12.38 10.34 -17.47
N PHE A 103 -11.33 9.57 -17.07
CA PHE A 103 -11.31 8.13 -17.31
C PHE A 103 -12.24 7.39 -16.36
N LYS A 104 -12.77 6.27 -16.81
CA LYS A 104 -13.48 5.34 -15.94
C LYS A 104 -12.48 4.49 -15.16
N ILE A 105 -12.83 4.14 -13.92
CA ILE A 105 -11.91 3.39 -13.04
C ILE A 105 -11.51 2.04 -13.62
N GLU A 106 -12.40 1.39 -14.40
CA GLU A 106 -12.12 0.12 -15.06
C GLU A 106 -11.08 0.26 -16.18
N GLU A 107 -11.11 1.37 -16.93
CA GLU A 107 -10.12 1.67 -17.97
C GLU A 107 -8.74 1.86 -17.35
N VAL A 108 -8.69 2.55 -16.21
CA VAL A 108 -7.44 2.75 -15.47
C VAL A 108 -6.92 1.45 -14.89
N ASP A 109 -7.78 0.61 -14.31
CA ASP A 109 -7.38 -0.70 -13.81
C ASP A 109 -6.84 -1.60 -14.92
N LEU A 110 -7.42 -1.54 -16.12
CA LEU A 110 -6.92 -2.27 -17.28
C LEU A 110 -5.52 -1.75 -17.69
N MET A 111 -5.35 -0.43 -17.77
CA MET A 111 -4.07 0.19 -18.16
C MET A 111 -2.97 0.01 -17.11
N THR A 112 -3.31 0.00 -15.84
CA THR A 112 -2.34 -0.08 -14.72
C THR A 112 -2.19 -1.49 -14.14
N GLY A 113 -2.71 -2.49 -14.82
CA GLY A 113 -2.63 -3.89 -14.44
C GLY A 113 -1.56 -4.66 -15.19
N SER A 114 -1.92 -5.85 -15.69
CA SER A 114 -1.01 -6.77 -16.35
C SER A 114 -0.35 -6.22 -17.61
N VAL A 115 -0.95 -5.23 -18.27
CA VAL A 115 -0.39 -4.59 -19.47
C VAL A 115 0.98 -3.95 -19.20
N ILE A 116 1.19 -3.45 -17.97
CA ILE A 116 2.47 -2.86 -17.55
C ILE A 116 3.24 -3.75 -16.56
N GLY A 117 2.90 -5.05 -16.49
CA GLY A 117 3.58 -6.01 -15.62
C GLY A 117 3.18 -5.95 -14.15
N LEU A 118 2.11 -5.24 -13.80
CA LEU A 118 1.54 -5.20 -12.45
C LEU A 118 0.42 -6.25 -12.27
N PRO A 119 -0.02 -6.53 -11.05
CA PRO A 119 -1.14 -7.43 -10.80
C PRO A 119 -2.42 -7.03 -11.55
N ASN A 120 -3.22 -8.00 -11.96
CA ASN A 120 -4.48 -7.79 -12.70
C ASN A 120 -5.51 -6.90 -11.97
N SER A 121 -5.29 -6.62 -10.69
CA SER A 121 -6.16 -5.72 -9.92
C SER A 121 -6.06 -4.26 -10.39
N GLY A 122 -4.96 -3.87 -11.06
CA GLY A 122 -4.78 -2.47 -11.44
C GLY A 122 -4.68 -1.54 -10.23
N THR A 123 -5.19 -0.31 -10.36
CA THR A 123 -5.09 0.73 -9.31
C THR A 123 -6.27 0.70 -8.33
N PHE A 124 -7.50 0.83 -8.81
CA PHE A 124 -8.68 1.02 -7.94
C PHE A 124 -9.15 -0.28 -7.29
N ARG A 125 -9.14 -1.38 -8.03
CA ARG A 125 -9.44 -2.69 -7.47
C ARG A 125 -8.39 -3.14 -6.45
N LEU A 126 -7.12 -2.74 -6.63
CA LEU A 126 -6.08 -2.99 -5.64
C LEU A 126 -6.35 -2.22 -4.34
N GLN A 127 -6.80 -0.98 -4.42
CA GLN A 127 -7.18 -0.20 -3.24
C GLN A 127 -8.35 -0.84 -2.48
N ASP A 128 -9.35 -1.35 -3.20
CA ASP A 128 -10.46 -2.11 -2.59
C ASP A 128 -10.00 -3.42 -1.92
N LEU A 129 -8.95 -4.06 -2.43
CA LEU A 129 -8.35 -5.26 -1.82
C LEU A 129 -7.57 -4.93 -0.55
N VAL A 130 -6.79 -3.85 -0.56
CA VAL A 130 -6.02 -3.36 0.60
C VAL A 130 -6.95 -2.86 1.70
N GLY A 131 -8.01 -2.19 1.31
CA GLY A 131 -8.94 -1.47 2.17
C GLY A 131 -8.64 0.02 2.22
N LEU A 132 -9.64 0.83 1.89
CA LEU A 132 -9.48 2.28 1.74
C LEU A 132 -9.14 2.98 3.05
N ASP A 133 -9.67 2.51 4.18
CA ASP A 133 -9.28 2.99 5.52
C ASP A 133 -7.81 2.70 5.85
N THR A 134 -7.29 1.55 5.43
CA THR A 134 -5.87 1.23 5.58
C THR A 134 -5.02 2.15 4.70
N SER A 135 -5.44 2.36 3.45
CA SER A 135 -4.77 3.28 2.52
C SER A 135 -4.80 4.72 3.03
N ASP A 136 -5.91 5.16 3.60
CA ASP A 136 -6.06 6.48 4.21
C ASP A 136 -5.10 6.66 5.39
N ASN A 137 -5.08 5.72 6.32
CA ASN A 137 -4.18 5.76 7.48
C ASN A 137 -2.70 5.82 7.07
N VAL A 138 -2.28 5.01 6.08
CA VAL A 138 -0.91 5.03 5.57
C VAL A 138 -0.60 6.35 4.89
N THR A 139 -1.51 6.86 4.05
CA THR A 139 -1.34 8.15 3.37
C THR A 139 -1.20 9.28 4.36
N ASN A 140 -2.09 9.38 5.33
CA ASN A 140 -2.07 10.41 6.37
C ASN A 140 -0.78 10.33 7.21
N PHE A 141 -0.33 9.13 7.55
CA PHE A 141 0.94 8.95 8.24
C PHE A 141 2.11 9.47 7.40
N LEU A 142 2.18 9.12 6.12
CA LEU A 142 3.26 9.57 5.22
C LEU A 142 3.24 11.08 5.02
N VAL A 143 2.07 11.66 4.76
CA VAL A 143 1.91 13.12 4.59
C VAL A 143 2.41 13.88 5.82
N ASN A 144 2.15 13.38 7.01
CA ASN A 144 2.54 14.07 8.25
C ASN A 144 4.00 13.84 8.64
N ASN A 145 4.65 12.75 8.20
CA ASN A 145 5.96 12.36 8.69
C ASN A 145 7.06 12.41 7.61
N VAL A 146 6.74 12.47 6.31
CA VAL A 146 7.73 12.60 5.24
C VAL A 146 7.97 14.06 4.93
N ASN A 147 9.18 14.55 5.27
CA ASN A 147 9.56 15.96 5.11
C ASN A 147 10.72 16.16 4.12
N ASP A 148 11.23 15.09 3.54
CA ASP A 148 12.36 15.04 2.62
C ASP A 148 11.97 14.73 1.16
N ASP A 149 10.67 14.59 0.89
CA ASP A 149 10.13 14.23 -0.42
C ASP A 149 9.14 15.29 -0.91
N THR A 150 9.48 15.91 -2.04
CA THR A 150 8.69 17.00 -2.62
C THR A 150 7.26 16.62 -3.00
N PHE A 151 7.00 15.34 -3.29
CA PHE A 151 5.65 14.86 -3.55
C PHE A 151 4.78 14.97 -2.30
N TYR A 152 5.25 14.40 -1.18
CA TYR A 152 4.49 14.40 0.08
C TYR A 152 4.37 15.81 0.68
N ILE A 153 5.43 16.63 0.56
CA ILE A 153 5.38 18.03 0.99
C ILE A 153 4.26 18.79 0.26
N LYS A 154 4.20 18.65 -1.07
CA LYS A 154 3.16 19.31 -1.88
C LYS A 154 1.77 18.73 -1.66
N LEU A 155 1.67 17.47 -1.28
CA LEU A 155 0.38 16.81 -1.06
C LEU A 155 -0.38 17.42 0.12
N LYS A 156 0.32 17.97 1.11
CA LYS A 156 -0.29 18.66 2.27
C LYS A 156 -1.21 19.82 1.87
N ASP A 157 -0.85 20.51 0.80
CA ASP A 157 -1.56 21.71 0.34
C ASP A 157 -2.55 21.42 -0.81
N GLN A 158 -2.68 20.15 -1.20
CA GLN A 158 -3.62 19.76 -2.27
C GLN A 158 -5.02 19.52 -1.72
N PRO A 159 -6.05 19.87 -2.50
CA PRO A 159 -7.42 19.54 -2.12
C PRO A 159 -7.60 18.03 -2.02
N GLU A 160 -8.37 17.62 -1.04
CA GLU A 160 -8.73 16.22 -0.82
C GLU A 160 -9.50 15.66 -2.03
N ASN A 161 -9.21 14.42 -2.41
CA ASN A 161 -9.93 13.75 -3.49
C ASN A 161 -11.39 13.52 -3.06
N LYS A 162 -12.34 14.10 -3.81
CA LYS A 162 -13.77 14.09 -3.46
C LYS A 162 -14.37 12.69 -3.39
N SER A 163 -14.05 11.85 -4.37
CA SER A 163 -14.58 10.49 -4.43
C SER A 163 -13.99 9.61 -3.34
N PHE A 164 -12.69 9.76 -3.04
CA PHE A 164 -12.06 9.05 -1.93
C PHE A 164 -12.68 9.46 -0.59
N LYS A 165 -12.85 10.76 -0.37
CA LYS A 165 -13.51 11.29 0.82
C LYS A 165 -14.93 10.73 0.97
N PHE A 166 -15.72 10.75 -0.10
CA PHE A 166 -17.05 10.15 -0.12
C PHE A 166 -17.03 8.69 0.33
N LEU A 167 -16.07 7.89 -0.18
CA LEU A 167 -15.95 6.48 0.20
C LEU A 167 -15.61 6.30 1.68
N ILE A 168 -14.69 7.10 2.22
CA ILE A 168 -14.29 7.04 3.63
C ILE A 168 -15.44 7.45 4.56
N GLU A 169 -16.13 8.57 4.27
CA GLU A 169 -17.24 9.07 5.08
C GLU A 169 -18.42 8.08 5.13
N ASN A 170 -18.67 7.36 4.02
CA ASN A 170 -19.73 6.35 3.94
C ASN A 170 -19.28 4.97 4.43
N LYS A 171 -18.04 4.82 4.90
CA LYS A 171 -17.45 3.54 5.34
C LYS A 171 -17.44 2.46 4.24
N PHE A 172 -17.29 2.89 2.99
CA PHE A 172 -17.13 2.01 1.84
C PHE A 172 -15.65 1.68 1.66
N PHE A 173 -15.17 0.75 2.47
CA PHE A 173 -13.73 0.45 2.60
C PHE A 173 -13.22 -0.61 1.61
N GLY A 174 -13.95 -0.90 0.57
CA GLY A 174 -13.59 -1.91 -0.43
C GLY A 174 -14.14 -3.30 -0.08
N ASN A 175 -13.41 -4.34 -0.44
CA ASN A 175 -13.88 -5.74 -0.34
C ASN A 175 -14.32 -6.14 1.07
N LYS A 176 -13.67 -5.65 2.09
CA LYS A 176 -14.00 -5.99 3.49
C LYS A 176 -15.36 -5.44 3.96
N SER A 177 -15.82 -4.36 3.36
CA SER A 177 -17.15 -3.78 3.59
C SER A 177 -18.16 -4.16 2.50
N GLY A 178 -17.73 -4.89 1.46
CA GLY A 178 -18.55 -5.27 0.30
C GLY A 178 -18.72 -4.16 -0.72
N LYS A 179 -18.20 -2.98 -0.47
CA LYS A 179 -18.35 -1.78 -1.29
C LYS A 179 -17.13 -0.86 -1.14
N GLY A 180 -16.65 -0.30 -2.24
CA GLY A 180 -15.54 0.63 -2.34
C GLY A 180 -15.60 1.32 -3.68
N TYR A 181 -14.51 1.39 -4.42
CA TYR A 181 -14.54 1.80 -5.83
C TYR A 181 -15.40 0.86 -6.68
N TYR A 182 -15.48 -0.41 -6.26
CA TYR A 182 -16.38 -1.40 -6.83
C TYR A 182 -17.37 -1.90 -5.78
N GLU A 183 -18.57 -2.21 -6.24
CA GLU A 183 -19.61 -2.86 -5.44
C GLU A 183 -19.96 -4.22 -6.02
N LYS A 184 -19.80 -5.27 -5.21
CA LYS A 184 -20.28 -6.61 -5.55
C LYS A 184 -21.72 -6.74 -5.13
N THR A 185 -22.65 -6.69 -6.10
CA THR A 185 -24.08 -6.78 -5.81
C THR A 185 -24.52 -8.21 -5.48
N LYS A 186 -25.72 -8.34 -4.94
CA LYS A 186 -26.38 -9.65 -4.75
C LYS A 186 -27.00 -10.19 -6.04
N GLU A 187 -27.17 -9.34 -7.04
CA GLU A 187 -27.69 -9.71 -8.34
C GLU A 187 -26.72 -10.64 -9.07
N LYS A 188 -27.25 -11.56 -9.85
CA LYS A 188 -26.48 -12.51 -10.64
C LYS A 188 -26.66 -12.23 -12.12
N ASP A 189 -25.57 -12.34 -12.87
CA ASP A 189 -25.60 -12.34 -14.31
C ASP A 189 -26.12 -13.70 -14.85
N GLU A 190 -26.27 -13.81 -16.16
CA GLU A 190 -26.70 -15.03 -16.87
C GLU A 190 -25.81 -16.26 -16.61
N ASN A 191 -24.57 -16.05 -16.16
CA ASN A 191 -23.60 -17.09 -15.80
C ASN A 191 -23.57 -17.39 -14.30
N GLY A 192 -24.51 -16.82 -13.50
CA GLY A 192 -24.59 -17.00 -12.06
C GLY A 192 -23.53 -16.25 -11.25
N ARG A 193 -22.76 -15.34 -11.89
CA ARG A 193 -21.75 -14.50 -11.23
C ARG A 193 -22.38 -13.24 -10.69
N SER A 194 -21.87 -12.72 -9.58
CA SER A 194 -22.35 -11.44 -9.05
C SER A 194 -22.07 -10.30 -10.03
N VAL A 195 -23.08 -9.49 -10.25
CA VAL A 195 -22.95 -8.23 -10.99
C VAL A 195 -22.02 -7.30 -10.21
N ILE A 196 -21.03 -6.74 -10.89
CA ILE A 196 -20.11 -5.76 -10.31
C ILE A 196 -20.49 -4.38 -10.84
N LYS A 197 -20.68 -3.44 -9.93
CA LYS A 197 -20.87 -2.03 -10.24
C LYS A 197 -19.57 -1.27 -9.96
N ALA A 198 -19.31 -0.23 -10.70
CA ALA A 198 -18.17 0.65 -10.57
C ALA A 198 -18.62 2.06 -10.16
N LEU A 199 -17.85 2.71 -9.28
CA LEU A 199 -18.10 4.07 -8.88
C LEU A 199 -17.81 5.02 -10.04
N ASP A 200 -18.72 5.90 -10.33
CA ASP A 200 -18.48 7.08 -11.16
C ASP A 200 -17.88 8.17 -10.29
N LEU A 201 -16.67 8.62 -10.62
CA LEU A 201 -15.92 9.57 -9.78
C LEU A 201 -16.46 11.00 -9.86
N GLU A 202 -17.27 11.33 -10.85
CA GLU A 202 -17.88 12.66 -11.01
C GLU A 202 -19.14 12.79 -10.16
N THR A 203 -20.01 11.75 -10.21
CA THR A 203 -21.33 11.76 -9.57
C THR A 203 -21.35 11.09 -8.21
N ASN A 204 -20.34 10.26 -7.88
CA ASN A 204 -20.32 9.33 -6.74
C ASN A 204 -21.48 8.32 -6.76
N GLU A 205 -22.04 8.01 -7.92
CA GLU A 205 -23.06 6.98 -8.11
C GLU A 205 -22.45 5.69 -8.66
N TYR A 206 -23.07 4.55 -8.34
CA TYR A 206 -22.64 3.25 -8.85
C TYR A 206 -23.37 2.90 -10.14
N ARG A 207 -22.62 2.65 -11.17
CA ARG A 207 -23.10 2.23 -12.50
C ARG A 207 -22.61 0.82 -12.83
N GLU A 208 -23.19 0.20 -13.85
CA GLU A 208 -22.67 -1.07 -14.36
C GLU A 208 -21.21 -0.93 -14.78
N SER A 209 -20.40 -1.90 -14.37
CA SER A 209 -18.98 -1.95 -14.73
C SER A 209 -18.84 -2.32 -16.21
N ILE A 210 -17.99 -1.59 -16.91
CA ILE A 210 -17.63 -1.90 -18.30
C ILE A 210 -16.72 -3.13 -18.30
N LYS A 211 -16.97 -4.04 -19.26
CA LYS A 211 -16.16 -5.25 -19.46
C LYS A 211 -15.01 -4.99 -20.40
#